data_04953a70b4d06f2132ee04ee40612721
#
_entry.id   04953a70b4d06f2132ee04ee40612721
#
_cell.length_a   1.000
_cell.length_b   1.000
_cell.length_c   1.000
_cell.angle_alpha   90.00
_cell.angle_beta   90.00
_cell.angle_gamma   90.00
#
_symmetry.space_group_name_H-M   'P 1'
#
loop_
_entity.id
_entity.type
_entity.pdbx_description
1 polymer ?
#
loop_
_entity_poly.entity_id
_entity_poly.type
_entity_poly.pdbx_seq_one_letter_code
_entity_poly.pdbx_strand_id
1 'polypeptide(L)'
;ILLIYNGLIIAGAVAYWAAGMTPFDAINISMCAVPTGGFATHGESIAYWNSPVIEAITIVLMVAGGTNFLLLFLLLRGKLKAFLTHIETPLYFGTIAVMALVVAGFFLGQGVSGDGAEALRQGTFQVVSILTSTGFQTIPSFADLGPALLFLFGLLMLVGAEARSTSCLLY
;
A
#
# COMPACT_ATOMS: atom_id res chain seq x y z
N ILE A 1 -7.01 -17.83 9.65
CA ILE A 1 -6.63 -16.42 9.66
C ILE A 1 -5.14 -16.28 10.01
N LEU A 2 -4.73 -16.66 11.22
CA LEU A 2 -3.34 -16.52 11.70
C LEU A 2 -2.30 -17.17 10.76
N LEU A 3 -2.56 -18.33 10.20
CA LEU A 3 -1.64 -19.01 9.30
C LEU A 3 -1.43 -18.24 7.98
N ILE A 4 -2.45 -17.60 7.46
CA ILE A 4 -2.36 -16.81 6.22
C ILE A 4 -1.55 -15.53 6.47
N TYR A 5 -1.85 -14.81 7.57
CA TYR A 5 -1.09 -13.62 7.92
C TYR A 5 0.39 -13.92 8.19
N ASN A 6 0.68 -14.95 8.99
CA ASN A 6 2.07 -15.38 9.21
C ASN A 6 2.76 -15.83 7.91
N GLY A 7 2.05 -16.54 7.04
CA GLY A 7 2.56 -16.91 5.72
C GLY A 7 2.92 -15.71 4.86
N LEU A 8 2.07 -14.68 4.83
CA LEU A 8 2.34 -13.42 4.12
C LEU A 8 3.53 -12.67 4.73
N ILE A 9 3.64 -12.61 6.06
CA ILE A 9 4.77 -11.96 6.74
C ILE A 9 6.08 -12.67 6.38
N ILE A 10 6.12 -14.00 6.43
CA ILE A 10 7.32 -14.77 6.09
C ILE A 10 7.67 -14.59 4.60
N ALA A 11 6.69 -14.68 3.71
CA ALA A 11 6.90 -14.46 2.28
C ALA A 11 7.39 -13.03 1.98
N GLY A 12 6.83 -12.04 2.66
CA GLY A 12 7.25 -10.65 2.57
C GLY A 12 8.67 -10.43 3.07
N ALA A 13 9.03 -11.00 4.23
CA ALA A 13 10.38 -10.91 4.79
C ALA A 13 11.42 -11.55 3.85
N VAL A 14 11.13 -12.70 3.27
CA VAL A 14 12.01 -13.35 2.28
C VAL A 14 12.13 -12.49 1.02
N ALA A 15 11.04 -11.93 0.52
CA ALA A 15 11.06 -11.05 -0.66
C ALA A 15 11.88 -9.77 -0.41
N TYR A 16 11.74 -9.13 0.74
CA TYR A 16 12.53 -7.96 1.11
C TYR A 16 14.01 -8.29 1.27
N TRP A 17 14.32 -9.42 1.90
CA TRP A 17 15.70 -9.87 2.02
C TRP A 17 16.34 -10.14 0.65
N ALA A 18 15.61 -10.82 -0.26
CA ALA A 18 16.06 -11.03 -1.63
C ALA A 18 16.22 -9.73 -2.43
N ALA A 19 15.45 -8.69 -2.09
CA ALA A 19 15.55 -7.36 -2.70
C ALA A 19 16.72 -6.52 -2.13
N GLY A 20 17.50 -7.05 -1.15
CA GLY A 20 18.71 -6.42 -0.62
C GLY A 20 18.53 -5.70 0.73
N MET A 21 17.41 -5.87 1.40
CA MET A 21 17.26 -5.39 2.79
C MET A 21 18.05 -6.24 3.78
N THR A 22 18.43 -5.65 4.92
CA THR A 22 18.98 -6.45 6.02
C THR A 22 17.90 -7.40 6.56
N PRO A 23 18.26 -8.59 7.10
CA PRO A 23 17.28 -9.51 7.66
C PRO A 23 16.42 -8.88 8.77
N PHE A 24 17.00 -7.97 9.56
CA PHE A 24 16.30 -7.24 10.59
C PHE A 24 15.22 -6.31 10.01
N ASP A 25 15.57 -5.52 9.00
CA ASP A 25 14.64 -4.61 8.35
C ASP A 25 13.56 -5.38 7.59
N ALA A 26 13.94 -6.43 6.86
CA ALA A 26 13.01 -7.26 6.10
C ALA A 26 11.90 -7.86 6.98
N ILE A 27 12.25 -8.36 8.17
CA ILE A 27 11.28 -8.91 9.11
C ILE A 27 10.38 -7.80 9.67
N ASN A 28 10.99 -6.70 10.18
CA ASN A 28 10.22 -5.60 10.79
C ASN A 28 9.28 -4.93 9.79
N ILE A 29 9.77 -4.61 8.59
CA ILE A 29 8.96 -3.96 7.55
C ILE A 29 7.82 -4.91 7.10
N SER A 30 8.10 -6.21 6.92
CA SER A 30 7.06 -7.17 6.58
C SER A 30 5.99 -7.29 7.68
N MET A 31 6.40 -7.32 8.95
CA MET A 31 5.48 -7.33 10.10
C MET A 31 4.67 -6.05 10.24
N CYS A 32 5.10 -4.94 9.64
CA CYS A 32 4.37 -3.68 9.63
C CYS A 32 3.56 -3.47 8.35
N ALA A 33 3.99 -4.05 7.21
CA ALA A 33 3.29 -3.94 5.93
C ALA A 33 2.00 -4.76 5.88
N VAL A 34 2.07 -6.04 6.30
CA VAL A 34 0.92 -6.97 6.22
C VAL A 34 -0.24 -6.56 7.14
N PRO A 35 -0.04 -6.27 8.45
CA PRO A 35 -1.12 -5.75 9.29
C PRO A 35 -1.37 -4.26 9.10
N THR A 36 -0.71 -3.62 8.13
CA THR A 36 -0.88 -2.21 7.80
C THR A 36 -0.59 -1.27 8.98
N GLY A 37 0.54 -1.53 9.68
CA GLY A 37 0.95 -0.77 10.85
C GLY A 37 1.81 0.46 10.54
N GLY A 38 2.52 0.49 9.40
CA GLY A 38 3.25 1.64 8.87
C GLY A 38 4.53 2.05 9.60
N PHE A 39 4.95 1.29 10.60
CA PHE A 39 6.21 1.56 11.28
C PHE A 39 7.40 1.07 10.45
N ALA A 40 8.40 1.92 10.30
CA ALA A 40 9.65 1.61 9.63
C ALA A 40 10.83 1.69 10.60
N THR A 41 11.90 0.97 10.29
CA THR A 41 13.13 0.97 11.06
C THR A 41 13.98 2.21 10.83
N HIS A 42 13.70 2.94 9.73
CA HIS A 42 14.38 4.19 9.37
C HIS A 42 13.39 5.35 9.34
N GLY A 43 13.82 6.55 9.72
CA GLY A 43 12.98 7.75 9.76
C GLY A 43 12.43 8.19 8.40
N GLU A 44 13.12 7.84 7.31
CA GLU A 44 12.69 8.10 5.95
C GLU A 44 11.71 7.04 5.40
N SER A 45 11.29 6.08 6.23
CA SER A 45 10.40 4.97 5.86
C SER A 45 10.95 4.16 4.66
N ILE A 46 10.12 3.83 3.68
CA ILE A 46 10.53 3.06 2.49
C ILE A 46 11.42 3.90 1.54
N ALA A 47 11.35 5.22 1.61
CA ALA A 47 12.21 6.11 0.83
C ALA A 47 13.71 5.85 1.04
N TYR A 48 14.12 5.36 2.23
CA TYR A 48 15.50 5.05 2.57
C TYR A 48 16.19 4.13 1.55
N TRP A 49 15.48 3.11 1.06
CA TRP A 49 16.06 2.15 0.11
C TRP A 49 16.04 2.63 -1.33
N ASN A 50 15.21 3.60 -1.69
CA ASN A 50 15.03 4.14 -3.04
C ASN A 50 15.05 3.07 -4.15
N SER A 51 14.38 1.95 -3.89
CA SER A 51 14.35 0.77 -4.77
C SER A 51 12.93 0.52 -5.28
N PRO A 52 12.72 0.55 -6.61
CA PRO A 52 11.41 0.26 -7.19
C PRO A 52 10.90 -1.15 -6.86
N VAL A 53 11.82 -2.09 -6.67
CA VAL A 53 11.48 -3.48 -6.31
C VAL A 53 10.91 -3.55 -4.90
N ILE A 54 11.55 -2.87 -3.94
CA ILE A 54 11.09 -2.81 -2.55
C ILE A 54 9.73 -2.12 -2.47
N GLU A 55 9.54 -1.02 -3.20
CA GLU A 55 8.24 -0.33 -3.29
C GLU A 55 7.15 -1.25 -3.84
N ALA A 56 7.43 -1.99 -4.92
CA ALA A 56 6.47 -2.92 -5.53
C ALA A 56 6.08 -4.05 -4.55
N ILE A 57 7.06 -4.65 -3.85
CA ILE A 57 6.80 -5.65 -2.82
C ILE A 57 5.92 -5.06 -1.71
N THR A 58 6.22 -3.85 -1.27
CA THR A 58 5.45 -3.15 -0.23
C THR A 58 4.01 -2.90 -0.68
N ILE A 59 3.79 -2.43 -1.90
CA ILE A 59 2.44 -2.23 -2.48
C ILE A 59 1.65 -3.55 -2.44
N VAL A 60 2.25 -4.64 -2.90
CA VAL A 60 1.58 -5.96 -2.91
C VAL A 60 1.20 -6.41 -1.50
N LEU A 61 2.11 -6.26 -0.53
CA LEU A 61 1.84 -6.62 0.87
C LEU A 61 0.77 -5.73 1.51
N MET A 62 0.81 -4.42 1.26
CA MET A 62 -0.21 -3.47 1.75
C MET A 62 -1.59 -3.77 1.15
N VAL A 63 -1.67 -4.04 -0.16
CA VAL A 63 -2.92 -4.41 -0.82
C VAL A 63 -3.44 -5.75 -0.28
N ALA A 64 -2.58 -6.75 -0.13
CA ALA A 64 -2.97 -8.05 0.43
C ALA A 64 -3.47 -7.92 1.89
N GLY A 65 -2.76 -7.17 2.71
CA GLY A 65 -3.14 -6.91 4.11
C GLY A 65 -4.36 -6.01 4.26
N GLY A 66 -4.54 -5.07 3.33
CA GLY A 66 -5.69 -4.15 3.26
C GLY A 66 -6.96 -4.76 2.66
N THR A 67 -6.85 -5.90 1.96
CA THR A 67 -7.99 -6.58 1.36
C THR A 67 -8.78 -7.37 2.40
N ASN A 68 -10.09 -7.50 2.18
CA ASN A 68 -10.96 -8.33 3.01
C ASN A 68 -10.41 -9.76 3.10
N PHE A 69 -10.30 -10.27 4.32
CA PHE A 69 -9.74 -11.60 4.61
C PHE A 69 -10.44 -12.73 3.83
N LEU A 70 -11.76 -12.64 3.65
CA LEU A 70 -12.51 -13.62 2.89
C LEU A 70 -12.06 -13.65 1.43
N LEU A 71 -11.81 -12.49 0.84
CA LEU A 71 -11.32 -12.36 -0.53
C LEU A 71 -9.90 -12.90 -0.68
N LEU A 72 -9.03 -12.62 0.30
CA LEU A 72 -7.68 -13.17 0.34
C LEU A 72 -7.69 -14.70 0.43
N PHE A 73 -8.58 -15.27 1.25
CA PHE A 73 -8.76 -16.72 1.37
C PHE A 73 -9.27 -17.35 0.06
N LEU A 74 -10.19 -16.71 -0.66
CA LEU A 74 -10.65 -17.15 -1.97
C LEU A 74 -9.55 -17.14 -3.01
N LEU A 75 -8.69 -16.10 -2.97
CA LEU A 75 -7.52 -15.98 -3.84
C LEU A 75 -6.55 -17.14 -3.62
N LEU A 76 -6.22 -17.46 -2.36
CA LEU A 76 -5.32 -18.56 -2.00
C LEU A 76 -5.90 -19.94 -2.36
N ARG A 77 -7.23 -20.09 -2.43
CA ARG A 77 -7.91 -21.30 -2.92
C ARG A 77 -7.98 -21.39 -4.45
N GLY A 78 -7.36 -20.48 -5.18
CA GLY A 78 -7.35 -20.47 -6.64
C GLY A 78 -8.67 -20.06 -7.27
N LYS A 79 -9.63 -19.52 -6.52
CA LYS A 79 -10.93 -19.04 -7.03
C LYS A 79 -10.85 -17.57 -7.50
N LEU A 80 -9.92 -17.29 -8.43
CA LEU A 80 -9.69 -15.96 -9.00
C LEU A 80 -10.96 -15.32 -9.57
N LYS A 81 -11.83 -16.11 -10.19
CA LYS A 81 -13.08 -15.61 -10.77
C LYS A 81 -14.02 -15.06 -9.69
N ALA A 82 -14.15 -15.76 -8.56
CA ALA A 82 -14.97 -15.30 -7.44
C ALA A 82 -14.37 -14.02 -6.79
N PHE A 83 -13.03 -13.95 -6.69
CA PHE A 83 -12.33 -12.76 -6.21
C PHE A 83 -12.59 -11.54 -7.11
N LEU A 84 -12.46 -11.68 -8.43
CA LEU A 84 -12.63 -10.57 -9.38
C LEU A 84 -14.10 -10.16 -9.58
N THR A 85 -15.06 -11.09 -9.38
CA THR A 85 -16.49 -10.81 -9.56
C THR A 85 -17.11 -10.20 -8.30
N HIS A 86 -16.41 -10.23 -7.16
CA HIS A 86 -16.90 -9.60 -5.93
C HIS A 86 -16.90 -8.09 -6.10
N ILE A 87 -18.00 -7.42 -5.75
CA ILE A 87 -18.22 -6.00 -6.01
C ILE A 87 -17.16 -5.08 -5.37
N GLU A 88 -16.58 -5.49 -4.25
CA GLU A 88 -15.55 -4.72 -3.53
C GLU A 88 -14.23 -4.67 -4.29
N THR A 89 -13.85 -5.75 -4.98
CA THR A 89 -12.54 -5.84 -5.66
C THR A 89 -12.39 -4.83 -6.79
N PRO A 90 -13.30 -4.76 -7.79
CA PRO A 90 -13.15 -3.79 -8.88
C PRO A 90 -13.28 -2.35 -8.39
N LEU A 91 -14.10 -2.09 -7.37
CA LEU A 91 -14.21 -0.75 -6.77
C LEU A 91 -12.89 -0.34 -6.10
N TYR A 92 -12.30 -1.23 -5.31
CA TYR A 92 -11.04 -0.98 -4.60
C TYR A 92 -9.89 -0.70 -5.57
N PHE A 93 -9.68 -1.59 -6.57
CA PHE A 93 -8.64 -1.39 -7.58
C PHE A 93 -8.93 -0.20 -8.50
N GLY A 94 -10.19 0.04 -8.83
CA GLY A 94 -10.62 1.22 -9.59
C GLY A 94 -10.30 2.52 -8.86
N THR A 95 -10.58 2.59 -7.56
CA THR A 95 -10.23 3.74 -6.72
C THR A 95 -8.72 3.96 -6.69
N ILE A 96 -7.93 2.90 -6.49
CA ILE A 96 -6.46 3.00 -6.52
C ILE A 96 -5.98 3.57 -7.87
N ALA A 97 -6.47 3.03 -8.98
CA ALA A 97 -6.04 3.45 -10.32
C ALA A 97 -6.38 4.92 -10.60
N VAL A 98 -7.62 5.33 -10.33
CA VAL A 98 -8.05 6.72 -10.56
C VAL A 98 -7.27 7.69 -9.68
N MET A 99 -7.13 7.38 -8.38
CA MET A 99 -6.45 8.26 -7.44
C MET A 99 -4.94 8.30 -7.68
N ALA A 100 -4.33 7.19 -8.12
CA ALA A 100 -2.93 7.17 -8.50
C ALA A 100 -2.65 8.11 -9.68
N LEU A 101 -3.53 8.15 -10.69
CA LEU A 101 -3.41 9.09 -11.81
C LEU A 101 -3.57 10.54 -11.36
N VAL A 102 -4.51 10.82 -10.46
CA VAL A 102 -4.74 12.18 -9.92
C VAL A 102 -3.49 12.64 -9.14
N VAL A 103 -2.98 11.80 -8.23
CA VAL A 103 -1.79 12.15 -7.41
C VAL A 103 -0.54 12.25 -8.27
N ALA A 104 -0.36 11.39 -9.27
CA ALA A 104 0.74 11.49 -10.22
C ALA A 104 0.69 12.81 -11.01
N GLY A 105 -0.50 13.25 -11.43
CA GLY A 105 -0.70 14.55 -12.07
C GLY A 105 -0.31 15.73 -11.16
N PHE A 106 -0.64 15.65 -9.87
CA PHE A 106 -0.20 16.65 -8.89
C PHE A 106 1.32 16.67 -8.70
N PHE A 107 1.97 15.49 -8.64
CA PHE A 107 3.44 15.40 -8.49
C PHE A 107 4.17 15.98 -9.69
N LEU A 108 3.67 15.77 -10.90
CA LEU A 108 4.20 16.39 -12.11
C LEU A 108 4.00 17.92 -12.11
N GLY A 109 2.81 18.38 -11.71
CA GLY A 109 2.47 19.79 -11.68
C GLY A 109 3.26 20.59 -10.65
N GLN A 110 3.67 19.98 -9.55
CA GLN A 110 4.46 20.59 -8.48
C GLN A 110 5.97 20.37 -8.64
N GLY A 111 6.41 19.60 -9.64
CA GLY A 111 7.82 19.33 -9.86
C GLY A 111 8.46 18.41 -8.79
N VAL A 112 7.65 17.63 -8.06
CA VAL A 112 8.12 16.67 -7.04
C VAL A 112 8.86 15.52 -7.70
N SER A 113 8.43 15.10 -8.89
CA SER A 113 9.04 14.03 -9.69
C SER A 113 9.46 14.55 -11.06
N GLY A 114 10.67 14.20 -11.51
CA GLY A 114 11.22 14.65 -12.79
C GLY A 114 10.58 13.95 -14.00
N ASP A 115 10.17 12.69 -13.84
CA ASP A 115 9.63 11.84 -14.90
C ASP A 115 8.20 11.38 -14.58
N GLY A 116 7.38 11.26 -15.64
CA GLY A 116 6.00 10.78 -15.52
C GLY A 116 5.88 9.36 -14.95
N ALA A 117 6.84 8.49 -15.28
CA ALA A 117 6.88 7.13 -14.75
C ALA A 117 7.19 7.12 -13.24
N GLU A 118 8.08 7.97 -12.79
CA GLU A 118 8.41 8.12 -11.37
C GLU A 118 7.24 8.71 -10.59
N ALA A 119 6.59 9.76 -11.13
CA ALA A 119 5.40 10.35 -10.54
C ALA A 119 4.27 9.33 -10.37
N LEU A 120 4.06 8.48 -11.37
CA LEU A 120 3.05 7.42 -11.31
C LEU A 120 3.41 6.36 -10.25
N ARG A 121 4.67 5.95 -10.18
CA ARG A 121 5.17 4.99 -9.19
C ARG A 121 4.97 5.50 -7.76
N GLN A 122 5.48 6.70 -7.49
CA GLN A 122 5.38 7.34 -6.18
C GLN A 122 3.90 7.65 -5.82
N GLY A 123 3.13 8.15 -6.79
CA GLY A 123 1.70 8.42 -6.62
C GLY A 123 0.91 7.16 -6.28
N THR A 124 1.15 6.06 -7.00
CA THR A 124 0.52 4.76 -6.71
C THR A 124 0.88 4.26 -5.32
N PHE A 125 2.16 4.36 -4.94
CA PHE A 125 2.61 3.96 -3.61
C PHE A 125 1.90 4.74 -2.52
N GLN A 126 1.85 6.07 -2.62
CA GLN A 126 1.22 6.94 -1.63
C GLN A 126 -0.29 6.68 -1.53
N VAL A 127 -0.98 6.54 -2.65
CA VAL A 127 -2.42 6.24 -2.67
C VAL A 127 -2.70 4.90 -1.99
N VAL A 128 -1.94 3.85 -2.31
CA VAL A 128 -2.11 2.54 -1.68
C VAL A 128 -1.83 2.63 -0.18
N SER A 129 -0.74 3.27 0.22
CA SER A 129 -0.35 3.44 1.62
C SER A 129 -1.43 4.14 2.45
N ILE A 130 -2.03 5.19 1.90
CA ILE A 130 -3.07 5.98 2.55
C ILE A 130 -4.40 5.24 2.55
N LEU A 131 -4.81 4.65 1.42
CA LEU A 131 -6.07 3.92 1.29
C LEU A 131 -6.09 2.66 2.18
N THR A 132 -4.94 1.97 2.31
CA THR A 132 -4.81 0.85 3.24
C THR A 132 -4.59 1.28 4.68
N SER A 133 -4.55 2.59 4.97
CA SER A 133 -4.23 3.15 6.28
C SER A 133 -2.90 2.63 6.87
N THR A 134 -1.96 2.26 6.00
CA THR A 134 -0.64 1.77 6.44
C THR A 134 0.25 2.92 6.89
N GLY A 135 0.41 3.97 6.07
CA GLY A 135 1.21 5.14 6.43
C GLY A 135 2.68 5.07 6.05
N PHE A 136 3.12 4.09 5.25
CA PHE A 136 4.46 4.12 4.65
C PHE A 136 4.60 5.24 3.63
N GLN A 137 5.80 5.81 3.51
CA GLN A 137 6.08 6.91 2.60
C GLN A 137 7.33 6.65 1.75
N THR A 138 7.29 7.14 0.51
CA THR A 138 8.41 7.14 -0.44
C THR A 138 8.90 8.54 -0.75
N ILE A 139 8.24 9.56 -0.23
CA ILE A 139 8.60 10.97 -0.36
C ILE A 139 9.16 11.49 0.94
N PRO A 140 10.18 12.37 0.91
CA PRO A 140 10.88 12.84 2.11
C PRO A 140 10.00 13.65 3.07
N SER A 141 9.02 14.38 2.56
CA SER A 141 8.18 15.25 3.39
C SER A 141 6.79 15.45 2.77
N PHE A 142 5.76 15.28 3.58
CA PHE A 142 4.39 15.67 3.22
C PHE A 142 4.15 17.17 3.33
N ALA A 143 5.01 17.90 4.04
CA ALA A 143 4.84 19.36 4.23
C ALA A 143 4.96 20.14 2.90
N ASP A 144 5.72 19.59 1.95
CA ASP A 144 5.97 20.24 0.66
C ASP A 144 4.85 20.00 -0.38
N LEU A 145 3.90 19.12 -0.05
CA LEU A 145 2.81 18.68 -0.96
C LEU A 145 1.63 19.63 -0.93
N GLY A 146 1.62 20.82 -0.84
CA GLY A 146 0.50 21.74 -0.91
C GLY A 146 -0.81 21.31 -0.21
N PRO A 147 -1.64 22.24 0.25
CA PRO A 147 -2.82 21.94 1.09
C PRO A 147 -3.90 21.11 0.37
N ALA A 148 -4.01 21.24 -0.96
CA ALA A 148 -5.01 20.50 -1.75
C ALA A 148 -4.75 18.99 -1.73
N LEU A 149 -3.49 18.57 -1.85
CA LEU A 149 -3.11 17.16 -1.85
C LEU A 149 -3.23 16.55 -0.45
N LEU A 150 -2.89 17.31 0.60
CA LEU A 150 -3.09 16.89 1.98
C LEU A 150 -4.58 16.68 2.30
N PHE A 151 -5.44 17.56 1.82
CA PHE A 151 -6.90 17.40 1.96
C PHE A 151 -7.40 16.16 1.24
N LEU A 152 -6.92 15.92 0.01
CA LEU A 152 -7.23 14.72 -0.76
C LEU A 152 -6.81 13.44 -0.03
N PHE A 153 -5.62 13.42 0.55
CA PHE A 153 -5.13 12.30 1.35
C PHE A 153 -5.96 12.08 2.60
N GLY A 154 -6.41 13.15 3.26
CA GLY A 154 -7.35 13.06 4.37
C GLY A 154 -8.67 12.40 4.00
N LEU A 155 -9.25 12.76 2.84
CA LEU A 155 -10.46 12.11 2.32
C LEU A 155 -10.23 10.63 1.99
N LEU A 156 -9.08 10.29 1.39
CA LEU A 156 -8.72 8.90 1.10
C LEU A 156 -8.56 8.06 2.37
N MET A 157 -8.01 8.62 3.44
CA MET A 157 -7.93 7.94 4.74
C MET A 157 -9.31 7.61 5.30
N LEU A 158 -10.27 8.54 5.19
CA LEU A 158 -11.64 8.31 5.63
C LEU A 158 -12.30 7.18 4.83
N VAL A 159 -12.16 7.21 3.50
CA VAL A 159 -12.69 6.14 2.63
C VAL A 159 -12.05 4.79 2.94
N GLY A 160 -10.74 4.75 3.15
CA GLY A 160 -10.01 3.53 3.50
C GLY A 160 -10.42 2.96 4.86
N ALA A 161 -10.63 3.82 5.85
CA ALA A 161 -11.09 3.42 7.19
C ALA A 161 -12.51 2.83 7.15
N GLU A 162 -13.43 3.44 6.41
CA GLU A 162 -14.80 2.96 6.24
C GLU A 162 -14.87 1.62 5.52
N ALA A 163 -14.10 1.43 4.44
CA ALA A 163 -14.04 0.18 3.70
C ALA A 163 -13.59 -1.01 4.57
N ARG A 164 -12.74 -0.76 5.56
CA ARG A 164 -12.28 -1.77 6.54
C ARG A 164 -13.29 -2.00 7.66
N SER A 165 -13.95 -0.94 8.13
CA SER A 165 -14.97 -1.00 9.15
C SER A 165 -16.15 -1.86 8.72
N THR A 166 -16.57 -1.79 7.48
CA THR A 166 -17.68 -2.58 6.92
C THR A 166 -17.36 -4.08 6.96
N SER A 167 -16.10 -4.46 6.73
CA SER A 167 -15.66 -5.86 6.84
C SER A 167 -15.66 -6.37 8.29
N CYS A 168 -15.45 -5.50 9.26
CA CYS A 168 -15.47 -5.85 10.69
C CYS A 168 -16.89 -5.92 11.26
N LEU A 169 -17.82 -5.10 10.75
CA LEU A 169 -19.21 -5.02 11.23
C LEU A 169 -20.10 -6.15 10.69
N LEU A 170 -19.71 -6.83 9.62
CA LEU A 170 -20.44 -7.98 9.07
C LEU A 170 -20.24 -9.28 9.86
N TYR A 171 -19.37 -9.30 10.84
CA TYR A 171 -19.14 -10.41 11.78
C TYR A 171 -19.67 -10.11 13.17
#